data_e1b6401ae9a6c1706faf261f4b4fa832
#
_entry.id   e1b6401ae9a6c1706faf261f4b4fa832
#
_cell.length_a   1.000
_cell.length_b   1.000
_cell.length_c   1.000
_cell.angle_alpha   90.00
_cell.angle_beta   90.00
_cell.angle_gamma   90.00
#
_symmetry.space_group_name_H-M   'P 1'
#
loop_
_entity.id
_entity.type
_entity.pdbx_description
1 polymer ?
#
loop_
_entity_poly.entity_id
_entity_poly.type
_entity_poly.pdbx_seq_one_letter_code
_entity_poly.pdbx_strand_id
1 'polypeptide(L)'
;LSPGDIMKSNQKKTKRISRRVFVRGAGAGSAALAGASALSVSPAQAQERDSSAIPEQWDLEADFVVIGSGAAGLPAAIRAANRGVSVIVVDANYDAGGHALLSGGNVALGGGTSLQKKYGIEDSPDLLFQDLTDWSVVESNGMPDYRYNDRGVQRALADNEALTFEFLVANGVVFADKAPDTQGGHAIGISAPRENHTIRDKKPSLESPSGSGGTNLMRPLEASARNKGVRFLLNYHMDVILRETPISGRVLGIKASYTPTLLPGTTTPLRSFRSQGNIDMDVETVTVKARKAIMIATGGGTGNVEFRRMFDPRLTEEIQYGGAPFSPQDASGELAGMAIGASLWGTANQTFERNGFVRKRNLIGAQYLYVTWRPGSPIFPLARATGLVLGDWQNVICVNQVGRRFYNEQVGNWPRGSVHKSLDPYKPADWRNARRIEYDPPNFIDAALAINEGSTAPDYSPGPTWAVFDAEAVRRQEWDIEPPVTDPLYFFGADTLSELALKLSKNPYQKVQMPPHNLEATVERYNSIVEFGHDVDFERPSPKYRIETPPFYAAWAGPVVHDSY
;
A
#
# COMPACT_ATOMS: atom_id res chain seq x y z
N LEU A 1 -4.75 -19.85 73.57
CA LEU A 1 -5.70 -18.78 73.27
C LEU A 1 -5.91 -18.74 71.79
N SER A 2 -7.08 -19.14 71.35
CA SER A 2 -7.57 -19.20 69.98
C SER A 2 -7.86 -17.83 69.41
N PRO A 3 -7.65 -17.61 68.13
CA PRO A 3 -8.17 -16.45 67.45
C PRO A 3 -9.38 -16.81 66.57
N GLY A 4 -10.49 -16.27 66.88
CA GLY A 4 -11.61 -16.11 65.96
C GLY A 4 -11.89 -14.63 65.85
N ASP A 5 -11.90 -14.10 64.63
CA ASP A 5 -12.98 -13.25 64.12
C ASP A 5 -12.55 -12.44 62.88
N ILE A 6 -13.16 -12.82 61.80
CA ILE A 6 -13.90 -11.96 60.85
C ILE A 6 -13.11 -10.98 60.00
N MET A 7 -12.95 -11.33 58.75
CA MET A 7 -13.02 -10.38 57.66
C MET A 7 -14.12 -10.78 56.65
N LYS A 8 -15.22 -10.05 56.67
CA LYS A 8 -16.22 -10.06 55.61
C LYS A 8 -15.63 -9.40 54.38
N SER A 9 -15.24 -10.17 53.38
CA SER A 9 -14.83 -9.63 52.09
C SER A 9 -16.07 -9.20 51.29
N ASN A 10 -16.14 -7.94 51.01
CA ASN A 10 -17.04 -7.37 50.03
C ASN A 10 -16.66 -7.89 48.61
N GLN A 11 -17.36 -8.92 48.14
CA GLN A 11 -17.30 -9.33 46.75
C GLN A 11 -17.97 -8.24 45.87
N LYS A 12 -17.18 -7.34 45.30
CA LYS A 12 -17.60 -6.55 44.14
C LYS A 12 -17.83 -7.53 42.99
N LYS A 13 -19.08 -7.72 42.61
CA LYS A 13 -19.46 -8.41 41.39
C LYS A 13 -18.85 -7.65 40.19
N THR A 14 -17.78 -8.18 39.65
CA THR A 14 -17.27 -7.76 38.34
C THR A 14 -18.32 -8.13 37.29
N LYS A 15 -19.00 -7.14 36.77
CA LYS A 15 -19.88 -7.29 35.59
C LYS A 15 -18.99 -7.72 34.42
N ARG A 16 -19.16 -8.95 33.96
CA ARG A 16 -18.59 -9.39 32.68
C ARG A 16 -19.18 -8.53 31.58
N ILE A 17 -18.35 -7.71 30.94
CA ILE A 17 -18.71 -6.95 29.75
C ILE A 17 -18.91 -7.96 28.62
N SER A 18 -20.10 -7.99 28.02
CA SER A 18 -20.35 -8.87 26.90
C SER A 18 -19.62 -8.35 25.64
N ARG A 19 -19.21 -9.24 24.72
CA ARG A 19 -18.59 -8.87 23.44
C ARG A 19 -19.37 -7.79 22.67
N ARG A 20 -20.69 -7.75 22.80
CA ARG A 20 -21.56 -6.72 22.19
C ARG A 20 -21.34 -5.31 22.75
N VAL A 21 -20.96 -5.18 24.00
CA VAL A 21 -20.70 -3.88 24.63
C VAL A 21 -19.32 -3.35 24.24
N PHE A 22 -18.35 -4.23 24.00
CA PHE A 22 -17.00 -3.84 23.57
C PHE A 22 -17.02 -3.25 22.14
N VAL A 23 -17.77 -3.85 21.22
CA VAL A 23 -17.90 -3.33 19.84
C VAL A 23 -18.66 -1.98 19.80
N ARG A 24 -19.59 -1.73 20.75
CA ARG A 24 -20.28 -0.43 20.83
C ARG A 24 -19.45 0.68 21.48
N GLY A 25 -18.45 0.34 22.26
CA GLY A 25 -17.58 1.29 22.95
C GLY A 25 -16.44 1.87 22.09
N ALA A 26 -16.03 1.16 21.04
CA ALA A 26 -14.96 1.59 20.15
C ALA A 26 -15.42 2.59 19.06
N GLY A 27 -16.74 2.74 18.86
CA GLY A 27 -17.30 3.61 17.83
C GLY A 27 -17.63 5.05 18.26
N ALA A 28 -17.37 5.45 19.50
CA ALA A 28 -17.85 6.73 20.04
C ALA A 28 -16.74 7.77 20.33
N GLY A 29 -15.52 7.55 19.87
CA GLY A 29 -14.35 8.39 20.21
C GLY A 29 -13.79 9.30 19.11
N SER A 30 -14.33 9.32 17.91
CA SER A 30 -13.71 10.05 16.78
C SER A 30 -14.63 11.01 16.05
N ALA A 31 -15.47 11.73 16.77
CA ALA A 31 -16.33 12.76 16.17
C ALA A 31 -15.97 14.14 16.72
N ALA A 32 -14.82 14.70 16.35
CA ALA A 32 -14.58 16.14 16.32
C ALA A 32 -13.26 16.40 15.58
N LEU A 33 -13.36 16.75 14.33
CA LEU A 33 -12.53 17.65 13.52
C LEU A 33 -12.55 17.17 12.04
N ALA A 34 -13.69 17.29 11.41
CA ALA A 34 -13.82 17.10 9.98
C ALA A 34 -14.08 18.44 9.31
N GLY A 35 -13.02 19.03 8.85
CA GLY A 35 -13.05 20.19 7.96
C GLY A 35 -12.12 19.97 6.79
N ALA A 36 -12.30 18.91 6.05
CA ALA A 36 -11.80 18.76 4.69
C ALA A 36 -12.57 17.57 4.11
N SER A 37 -13.12 17.73 2.93
CA SER A 37 -13.92 16.76 2.20
C SER A 37 -13.24 15.39 2.09
N ALA A 38 -13.15 14.71 3.20
CA ALA A 38 -13.14 13.28 3.20
C ALA A 38 -14.54 12.88 2.69
N LEU A 39 -14.62 11.92 1.83
CA LEU A 39 -15.84 11.18 1.60
C LEU A 39 -16.36 10.76 2.99
N SER A 40 -17.15 11.64 3.60
CA SER A 40 -17.90 11.30 4.79
C SER A 40 -18.91 10.26 4.32
N VAL A 41 -18.56 9.00 4.46
CA VAL A 41 -19.60 8.01 4.72
C VAL A 41 -20.19 8.48 6.04
N SER A 42 -21.24 9.28 5.99
CA SER A 42 -22.12 9.50 7.11
C SER A 42 -22.39 8.13 7.69
N PRO A 43 -22.29 7.91 9.00
CA PRO A 43 -22.94 6.79 9.60
C PRO A 43 -24.44 7.04 9.37
N ALA A 44 -24.93 6.61 8.21
CA ALA A 44 -26.35 6.42 8.03
C ALA A 44 -26.77 5.64 9.25
N GLN A 45 -27.75 6.13 9.97
CA GLN A 45 -28.41 5.41 11.02
C GLN A 45 -28.69 4.01 10.48
N ALA A 46 -27.82 3.07 10.82
CA ALA A 46 -28.02 1.67 10.52
C ALA A 46 -29.24 1.28 11.36
N GLN A 47 -30.41 1.36 10.74
CA GLN A 47 -31.46 0.44 11.11
C GLN A 47 -30.79 -0.92 11.10
N GLU A 48 -30.74 -1.58 12.26
CA GLU A 48 -30.34 -2.98 12.43
C GLU A 48 -31.26 -3.87 11.58
N ARG A 49 -31.11 -3.81 10.28
CA ARG A 49 -31.48 -4.95 9.44
C ARG A 49 -30.36 -5.95 9.69
N ASP A 50 -30.73 -7.15 10.09
CA ASP A 50 -29.81 -8.27 10.22
C ASP A 50 -29.10 -8.42 8.87
N SER A 51 -27.91 -7.83 8.74
CA SER A 51 -27.18 -7.75 7.47
C SER A 51 -26.69 -9.13 7.02
N SER A 52 -26.80 -10.13 7.90
CA SER A 52 -26.42 -11.52 7.66
C SER A 52 -27.62 -12.41 7.26
N ALA A 53 -28.84 -11.87 7.16
CA ALA A 53 -29.99 -12.66 6.75
C ALA A 53 -29.81 -13.15 5.31
N ILE A 54 -29.95 -14.45 5.12
CA ILE A 54 -29.89 -15.06 3.78
C ILE A 54 -31.11 -14.58 2.99
N PRO A 55 -30.95 -14.00 1.79
CA PRO A 55 -32.06 -13.51 1.00
C PRO A 55 -32.92 -14.68 0.48
N GLU A 56 -34.22 -14.49 0.48
CA GLU A 56 -35.15 -15.45 -0.15
C GLU A 56 -34.98 -15.49 -1.67
N GLN A 57 -34.68 -14.33 -2.25
CA GLN A 57 -34.39 -14.17 -3.68
C GLN A 57 -33.09 -13.43 -3.86
N TRP A 58 -32.30 -13.86 -4.82
CA TRP A 58 -31.01 -13.29 -5.16
C TRP A 58 -31.14 -12.43 -6.42
N ASP A 59 -30.48 -11.27 -6.41
CA ASP A 59 -30.52 -10.36 -7.57
C ASP A 59 -29.70 -10.90 -8.74
N LEU A 60 -28.56 -11.51 -8.41
CA LEU A 60 -27.64 -12.11 -9.40
C LEU A 60 -27.21 -13.50 -8.95
N GLU A 61 -26.83 -14.33 -9.92
CA GLU A 61 -26.34 -15.68 -9.67
C GLU A 61 -25.23 -16.07 -10.63
N ALA A 62 -24.20 -16.76 -10.11
CA ALA A 62 -23.12 -17.39 -10.88
C ALA A 62 -22.64 -18.67 -10.18
N ASP A 63 -21.91 -19.51 -10.91
CA ASP A 63 -21.23 -20.65 -10.29
C ASP A 63 -20.11 -20.20 -9.36
N PHE A 64 -19.34 -19.20 -9.80
CA PHE A 64 -18.20 -18.67 -9.09
C PHE A 64 -18.30 -17.15 -9.00
N VAL A 65 -18.18 -16.62 -7.79
CA VAL A 65 -18.15 -15.18 -7.53
C VAL A 65 -16.75 -14.78 -7.07
N VAL A 66 -16.14 -13.86 -7.78
CA VAL A 66 -14.82 -13.31 -7.46
C VAL A 66 -14.99 -11.90 -6.93
N ILE A 67 -14.46 -11.63 -5.74
CA ILE A 67 -14.52 -10.33 -5.08
C ILE A 67 -13.18 -9.63 -5.29
N GLY A 68 -13.16 -8.64 -6.16
CA GLY A 68 -11.97 -7.92 -6.61
C GLY A 68 -11.44 -8.41 -7.97
N SER A 69 -11.14 -7.46 -8.85
CA SER A 69 -10.65 -7.69 -10.21
C SER A 69 -9.14 -7.51 -10.36
N GLY A 70 -8.40 -7.55 -9.26
CA GLY A 70 -6.94 -7.38 -9.23
C GLY A 70 -6.16 -8.57 -9.78
N ALA A 71 -4.84 -8.59 -9.49
CA ALA A 71 -3.89 -9.60 -9.96
C ALA A 71 -4.24 -11.04 -9.57
N ALA A 72 -4.96 -11.24 -8.48
CA ALA A 72 -5.47 -12.56 -8.09
C ALA A 72 -6.83 -12.88 -8.73
N GLY A 73 -7.74 -11.88 -8.76
CA GLY A 73 -9.12 -12.09 -9.17
C GLY A 73 -9.30 -12.38 -10.66
N LEU A 74 -8.66 -11.61 -11.55
CA LEU A 74 -8.78 -11.84 -13.01
C LEU A 74 -8.23 -13.19 -13.44
N PRO A 75 -7.03 -13.65 -13.01
CA PRO A 75 -6.56 -15.00 -13.33
C PRO A 75 -7.50 -16.10 -12.83
N ALA A 76 -8.05 -15.96 -11.61
CA ALA A 76 -9.01 -16.93 -11.07
C ALA A 76 -10.29 -16.97 -11.91
N ALA A 77 -10.84 -15.80 -12.27
CA ALA A 77 -12.02 -15.70 -13.13
C ALA A 77 -11.79 -16.37 -14.49
N ILE A 78 -10.63 -16.11 -15.12
CA ILE A 78 -10.24 -16.75 -16.39
C ILE A 78 -10.13 -18.26 -16.24
N ARG A 79 -9.48 -18.75 -15.17
CA ARG A 79 -9.33 -20.19 -14.90
C ARG A 79 -10.68 -20.87 -14.72
N ALA A 80 -11.61 -20.23 -14.00
CA ALA A 80 -12.96 -20.73 -13.81
C ALA A 80 -13.74 -20.77 -15.13
N ALA A 81 -13.71 -19.68 -15.90
CA ALA A 81 -14.37 -19.60 -17.21
C ALA A 81 -13.84 -20.64 -18.19
N ASN A 82 -12.52 -20.92 -18.20
CA ASN A 82 -11.90 -21.99 -19.00
C ASN A 82 -12.41 -23.39 -18.62
N ARG A 83 -13.02 -23.56 -17.44
CA ARG A 83 -13.66 -24.80 -16.97
C ARG A 83 -15.17 -24.82 -17.26
N GLY A 84 -15.69 -23.84 -18.00
CA GLY A 84 -17.09 -23.76 -18.39
C GLY A 84 -18.04 -23.36 -17.27
N VAL A 85 -17.56 -22.79 -16.16
CA VAL A 85 -18.42 -22.28 -15.10
C VAL A 85 -18.73 -20.79 -15.31
N SER A 86 -19.94 -20.39 -14.96
CA SER A 86 -20.33 -18.97 -15.01
C SER A 86 -19.63 -18.18 -13.91
N VAL A 87 -19.13 -16.98 -14.26
CA VAL A 87 -18.35 -16.15 -13.34
C VAL A 87 -18.90 -14.73 -13.29
N ILE A 88 -19.07 -14.19 -12.07
CA ILE A 88 -19.25 -12.77 -11.82
C ILE A 88 -18.07 -12.27 -11.00
N VAL A 89 -17.45 -11.20 -11.47
CA VAL A 89 -16.46 -10.42 -10.71
C VAL A 89 -17.16 -9.21 -10.13
N VAL A 90 -17.06 -9.00 -8.82
CA VAL A 90 -17.59 -7.83 -8.11
C VAL A 90 -16.40 -6.98 -7.67
N ASP A 91 -16.41 -5.69 -8.01
CA ASP A 91 -15.31 -4.79 -7.66
C ASP A 91 -15.86 -3.45 -7.15
N ALA A 92 -15.29 -2.96 -6.07
CA ALA A 92 -15.64 -1.67 -5.49
C ALA A 92 -15.20 -0.49 -6.39
N ASN A 93 -14.23 -0.72 -7.27
CA ASN A 93 -13.75 0.30 -8.17
C ASN A 93 -14.66 0.43 -9.42
N TYR A 94 -14.58 1.59 -10.03
CA TYR A 94 -15.25 1.86 -11.31
C TYR A 94 -14.60 1.12 -12.48
N ASP A 95 -13.39 0.61 -12.32
CA ASP A 95 -12.61 -0.02 -13.39
C ASP A 95 -11.90 -1.29 -12.91
N ALA A 96 -11.66 -2.23 -13.83
CA ALA A 96 -11.02 -3.50 -13.52
C ALA A 96 -9.49 -3.37 -13.49
N GLY A 97 -8.85 -4.22 -12.68
CA GLY A 97 -7.40 -4.35 -12.62
C GLY A 97 -6.79 -4.07 -11.24
N GLY A 98 -7.55 -3.48 -10.34
CA GLY A 98 -7.12 -3.22 -8.97
C GLY A 98 -5.79 -2.47 -8.87
N HIS A 99 -5.08 -2.63 -7.76
CA HIS A 99 -3.78 -1.99 -7.53
C HIS A 99 -2.74 -2.37 -8.60
N ALA A 100 -2.79 -3.59 -9.11
CA ALA A 100 -1.84 -4.07 -10.12
C ALA A 100 -1.85 -3.25 -11.41
N LEU A 101 -2.99 -2.62 -11.75
CA LEU A 101 -3.08 -1.71 -12.89
C LEU A 101 -2.13 -0.52 -12.78
N LEU A 102 -1.86 -0.08 -11.55
CA LEU A 102 -1.01 1.08 -11.24
C LEU A 102 0.47 0.70 -11.12
N SER A 103 0.79 -0.58 -11.02
CA SER A 103 2.14 -1.08 -10.78
C SER A 103 3.10 -0.86 -11.94
N GLY A 104 4.39 -1.09 -11.70
CA GLY A 104 5.41 -1.10 -12.74
C GLY A 104 5.28 -2.24 -13.76
N GLY A 105 4.42 -3.21 -13.52
CA GLY A 105 4.24 -4.40 -14.36
C GLY A 105 5.41 -5.37 -14.28
N ASN A 106 6.18 -5.30 -13.21
CA ASN A 106 7.21 -6.27 -12.93
C ASN A 106 6.56 -7.49 -12.28
N VAL A 107 6.90 -8.67 -12.76
CA VAL A 107 6.34 -9.93 -12.29
C VAL A 107 7.48 -10.90 -12.03
N ALA A 108 7.68 -11.23 -10.77
CA ALA A 108 8.69 -12.20 -10.37
C ALA A 108 8.13 -13.61 -10.55
N LEU A 109 8.48 -14.26 -11.63
CA LEU A 109 8.10 -15.64 -11.97
C LEU A 109 9.29 -16.37 -12.56
N GLY A 110 9.64 -17.48 -11.95
CA GLY A 110 10.78 -18.30 -12.32
C GLY A 110 10.43 -19.78 -12.51
N GLY A 111 11.36 -20.66 -12.10
CA GLY A 111 11.17 -22.11 -12.17
C GLY A 111 11.27 -22.70 -13.57
N GLY A 112 11.92 -22.00 -14.51
CA GLY A 112 12.14 -22.47 -15.87
C GLY A 112 11.08 -22.01 -16.88
N THR A 113 10.72 -20.73 -16.83
CA THR A 113 9.80 -20.10 -17.81
C THR A 113 10.36 -20.15 -19.25
N SER A 114 9.49 -20.00 -20.24
CA SER A 114 9.91 -19.91 -21.64
C SER A 114 10.86 -18.74 -21.89
N LEU A 115 10.68 -17.62 -21.20
CA LEU A 115 11.57 -16.47 -21.32
C LEU A 115 12.96 -16.74 -20.70
N GLN A 116 13.03 -17.41 -19.55
CA GLN A 116 14.30 -17.84 -18.96
C GLN A 116 15.05 -18.76 -19.93
N LYS A 117 14.38 -19.78 -20.48
CA LYS A 117 14.96 -20.71 -21.46
C LYS A 117 15.47 -19.99 -22.70
N LYS A 118 14.71 -19.01 -23.23
CA LYS A 118 15.12 -18.19 -24.38
C LYS A 118 16.46 -17.50 -24.16
N TYR A 119 16.72 -17.06 -22.94
CA TYR A 119 17.96 -16.33 -22.59
C TYR A 119 19.02 -17.20 -21.92
N GLY A 120 18.87 -18.53 -21.97
CA GLY A 120 19.86 -19.46 -21.42
C GLY A 120 19.99 -19.41 -19.89
N ILE A 121 18.93 -18.98 -19.21
CA ILE A 121 18.89 -18.96 -17.75
C ILE A 121 18.41 -20.32 -17.26
N GLU A 122 19.26 -21.00 -16.52
CA GLU A 122 18.93 -22.26 -15.85
C GLU A 122 18.19 -21.96 -14.55
N ASP A 123 16.96 -22.48 -14.45
CA ASP A 123 16.13 -22.37 -13.26
C ASP A 123 15.17 -23.56 -13.21
N SER A 124 14.72 -23.91 -12.02
CA SER A 124 13.79 -25.02 -11.79
C SER A 124 12.89 -24.74 -10.58
N PRO A 125 11.74 -25.45 -10.49
CA PRO A 125 10.92 -25.40 -9.29
C PRO A 125 11.68 -25.77 -8.01
N ASP A 126 12.63 -26.71 -8.09
CA ASP A 126 13.42 -27.11 -6.93
C ASP A 126 14.41 -26.02 -6.50
N LEU A 127 15.08 -25.39 -7.45
CA LEU A 127 15.97 -24.27 -7.17
C LEU A 127 15.20 -23.07 -6.57
N LEU A 128 14.04 -22.77 -7.15
CA LEU A 128 13.16 -21.73 -6.63
C LEU A 128 12.65 -22.06 -5.22
N PHE A 129 12.21 -23.32 -5.00
CA PHE A 129 11.79 -23.75 -3.67
C PHE A 129 12.92 -23.68 -2.65
N GLN A 130 14.14 -24.02 -3.04
CA GLN A 130 15.30 -23.88 -2.18
C GLN A 130 15.51 -22.41 -1.80
N ASP A 131 15.47 -21.50 -2.78
CA ASP A 131 15.59 -20.08 -2.54
C ASP A 131 14.49 -19.55 -1.59
N LEU A 132 13.25 -19.96 -1.79
CA LEU A 132 12.10 -19.60 -0.95
C LEU A 132 12.20 -20.17 0.47
N THR A 133 12.78 -21.33 0.65
CA THR A 133 12.82 -22.02 1.94
C THR A 133 14.12 -21.86 2.70
N ASP A 134 15.13 -21.37 2.05
CA ASP A 134 16.41 -21.05 2.66
C ASP A 134 16.33 -19.83 3.60
N TRP A 135 15.13 -19.40 3.86
CA TRP A 135 14.72 -18.51 4.93
C TRP A 135 14.87 -19.08 6.34
N SER A 136 15.32 -20.26 6.49
CA SER A 136 15.73 -20.80 7.78
C SER A 136 16.91 -20.01 8.36
N VAL A 137 16.96 -18.74 8.00
CA VAL A 137 17.88 -17.80 8.61
C VAL A 137 17.51 -17.65 10.06
N VAL A 138 18.49 -17.98 10.81
CA VAL A 138 18.49 -17.78 12.23
C VAL A 138 18.38 -16.28 12.49
N GLU A 139 17.37 -15.88 13.21
CA GLU A 139 17.30 -14.55 13.79
C GLU A 139 18.59 -14.21 14.53
N SER A 140 18.88 -12.92 14.71
CA SER A 140 20.06 -12.47 15.46
C SER A 140 20.13 -13.01 16.90
N ASN A 141 19.03 -13.50 17.44
CA ASN A 141 18.93 -14.17 18.74
C ASN A 141 19.13 -15.69 18.67
N GLY A 142 19.48 -16.24 17.53
CA GLY A 142 19.67 -17.67 17.34
C GLY A 142 18.40 -18.48 17.07
N MET A 143 17.24 -17.85 17.01
CA MET A 143 15.97 -18.54 16.78
C MET A 143 15.60 -18.52 15.30
N PRO A 144 15.19 -19.66 14.73
CA PRO A 144 14.67 -19.68 13.38
C PRO A 144 13.32 -18.98 13.32
N ASP A 145 13.14 -18.13 12.32
CA ASP A 145 11.85 -17.47 12.09
C ASP A 145 10.96 -18.30 11.16
N TYR A 146 10.22 -19.22 11.74
CA TYR A 146 9.28 -20.08 11.01
C TYR A 146 7.85 -19.53 10.95
N ARG A 147 7.59 -18.41 11.57
CA ARG A 147 6.21 -17.94 11.79
C ARG A 147 5.44 -17.70 10.50
N TYR A 148 6.15 -17.40 9.44
CA TYR A 148 5.54 -17.02 8.17
C TYR A 148 5.99 -17.90 7.01
N ASN A 149 6.69 -18.99 7.32
CA ASN A 149 7.27 -19.88 6.34
C ASN A 149 6.47 -21.17 6.24
N ASP A 150 5.36 -21.15 5.50
CA ASP A 150 4.62 -22.37 5.16
C ASP A 150 5.27 -23.04 3.95
N ARG A 151 6.01 -24.12 4.21
CA ARG A 151 6.71 -24.89 3.17
C ARG A 151 5.79 -25.49 2.12
N GLY A 152 4.56 -25.85 2.50
CA GLY A 152 3.56 -26.37 1.56
C GLY A 152 3.13 -25.31 0.56
N VAL A 153 2.85 -24.09 1.05
CA VAL A 153 2.51 -22.94 0.20
C VAL A 153 3.68 -22.57 -0.70
N GLN A 154 4.90 -22.50 -0.16
CA GLN A 154 6.09 -22.19 -0.94
C GLN A 154 6.40 -23.25 -2.01
N ARG A 155 6.18 -24.53 -1.71
CA ARG A 155 6.31 -25.59 -2.69
C ARG A 155 5.28 -25.43 -3.82
N ALA A 156 4.03 -25.16 -3.45
CA ALA A 156 2.97 -24.92 -4.43
C ALA A 156 3.27 -23.69 -5.30
N LEU A 157 3.82 -22.62 -4.72
CA LEU A 157 4.27 -21.45 -5.49
C LEU A 157 5.36 -21.84 -6.49
N ALA A 158 6.44 -22.47 -6.02
CA ALA A 158 7.56 -22.87 -6.87
C ALA A 158 7.16 -23.80 -8.02
N ASP A 159 6.28 -24.76 -7.76
CA ASP A 159 5.79 -25.71 -8.78
C ASP A 159 4.91 -25.04 -9.84
N ASN A 160 4.30 -23.90 -9.54
CA ASN A 160 3.33 -23.26 -10.41
C ASN A 160 3.81 -21.96 -11.06
N GLU A 161 4.96 -21.41 -10.71
CA GLU A 161 5.42 -20.12 -11.25
C GLU A 161 5.64 -20.15 -12.77
N ALA A 162 6.35 -21.14 -13.29
CA ALA A 162 6.55 -21.26 -14.72
C ALA A 162 5.22 -21.45 -15.46
N LEU A 163 4.31 -22.24 -14.92
CA LEU A 163 2.96 -22.42 -15.47
C LEU A 163 2.15 -21.14 -15.43
N THR A 164 2.34 -20.33 -14.40
CA THR A 164 1.69 -19.02 -14.26
C THR A 164 2.21 -18.04 -15.30
N PHE A 165 3.52 -18.01 -15.54
CA PHE A 165 4.09 -17.22 -16.63
C PHE A 165 3.46 -17.57 -17.99
N GLU A 166 3.42 -18.84 -18.34
CA GLU A 166 2.83 -19.31 -19.62
C GLU A 166 1.32 -19.00 -19.68
N PHE A 167 0.62 -19.08 -18.55
CA PHE A 167 -0.78 -18.68 -18.48
C PHE A 167 -0.96 -17.19 -18.76
N LEU A 168 -0.11 -16.32 -18.25
CA LEU A 168 -0.17 -14.88 -18.53
C LEU A 168 0.05 -14.60 -20.02
N VAL A 169 1.07 -15.22 -20.61
CA VAL A 169 1.35 -15.11 -22.05
C VAL A 169 0.16 -15.62 -22.89
N ALA A 170 -0.39 -16.78 -22.56
CA ALA A 170 -1.54 -17.36 -23.25
C ALA A 170 -2.82 -16.50 -23.15
N ASN A 171 -2.89 -15.60 -22.17
CA ASN A 171 -4.00 -14.66 -22.01
C ASN A 171 -3.67 -13.22 -22.48
N GLY A 172 -2.61 -13.08 -23.30
CA GLY A 172 -2.30 -11.85 -24.02
C GLY A 172 -1.35 -10.90 -23.32
N VAL A 173 -0.78 -11.29 -22.18
CA VAL A 173 0.28 -10.47 -21.54
C VAL A 173 1.55 -10.56 -22.38
N VAL A 174 2.12 -9.43 -22.72
CA VAL A 174 3.37 -9.34 -23.48
C VAL A 174 4.49 -8.86 -22.56
N PHE A 175 5.46 -9.73 -22.36
CA PHE A 175 6.67 -9.38 -21.65
C PHE A 175 7.71 -8.76 -22.59
N ALA A 176 8.51 -7.84 -22.05
CA ALA A 176 9.62 -7.26 -22.79
C ALA A 176 10.61 -8.34 -23.21
N ASP A 177 11.05 -8.28 -24.46
CA ASP A 177 12.02 -9.23 -25.01
C ASP A 177 13.43 -8.93 -24.51
N LYS A 178 13.66 -9.24 -23.25
CA LYS A 178 14.95 -9.11 -22.56
C LYS A 178 15.07 -10.23 -21.52
N ALA A 179 16.30 -10.55 -21.14
CA ALA A 179 16.52 -11.48 -20.03
C ALA A 179 15.81 -10.98 -18.76
N PRO A 180 15.15 -11.85 -17.99
CA PRO A 180 14.74 -11.56 -16.64
C PRO A 180 15.91 -11.03 -15.81
N ASP A 181 15.63 -10.18 -14.84
CA ASP A 181 16.68 -9.65 -13.97
C ASP A 181 16.47 -10.04 -12.49
N THR A 182 17.41 -9.61 -11.64
CA THR A 182 17.38 -9.89 -10.20
C THR A 182 16.87 -8.71 -9.39
N GLN A 183 16.41 -7.63 -10.06
CA GLN A 183 15.95 -6.43 -9.39
C GLN A 183 14.46 -6.51 -9.10
N GLY A 184 14.05 -6.09 -7.92
CA GLY A 184 12.65 -5.92 -7.54
C GLY A 184 11.93 -7.18 -7.10
N GLY A 185 12.46 -8.32 -7.38
CA GLY A 185 11.91 -9.58 -6.89
C GLY A 185 12.20 -9.79 -5.42
N HIS A 186 11.93 -8.78 -4.66
CA HIS A 186 12.23 -8.61 -3.25
C HIS A 186 12.23 -9.87 -2.43
N ALA A 187 12.23 -10.99 -2.89
CA ALA A 187 12.20 -12.13 -2.08
C ALA A 187 12.18 -13.45 -2.83
N ILE A 188 12.16 -13.41 -4.10
CA ILE A 188 12.08 -14.68 -4.80
C ILE A 188 13.46 -15.12 -5.20
N GLY A 189 14.33 -15.31 -4.20
CA GLY A 189 15.64 -15.92 -4.36
C GLY A 189 16.47 -15.35 -5.50
N ILE A 190 17.72 -15.60 -5.44
CA ILE A 190 18.70 -14.95 -6.27
C ILE A 190 19.61 -15.90 -6.99
N SER A 191 19.32 -17.21 -6.84
CA SER A 191 20.08 -18.24 -7.56
C SER A 191 19.88 -18.13 -9.07
N ALA A 192 18.73 -17.58 -9.49
CA ALA A 192 18.44 -17.32 -10.90
C ALA A 192 17.69 -15.99 -11.08
N PRO A 193 17.88 -15.27 -12.19
CA PRO A 193 17.06 -14.13 -12.56
C PRO A 193 15.62 -14.53 -12.85
N ARG A 194 14.65 -13.90 -12.17
CA ARG A 194 13.23 -14.24 -12.23
C ARG A 194 12.30 -13.05 -12.46
N GLU A 195 12.79 -11.83 -12.39
CA GLU A 195 11.95 -10.66 -12.60
C GLU A 195 11.71 -10.39 -14.08
N ASN A 196 10.46 -10.55 -14.48
CA ASN A 196 10.00 -10.31 -15.84
C ASN A 196 9.33 -8.95 -15.90
N HIS A 197 9.50 -8.24 -17.00
CA HIS A 197 8.93 -6.91 -17.20
C HIS A 197 7.93 -6.92 -18.33
N THR A 198 6.74 -6.39 -18.08
CA THR A 198 5.81 -6.12 -19.18
C THR A 198 6.26 -4.91 -19.99
N ILE A 199 5.78 -4.79 -21.21
CA ILE A 199 5.97 -3.59 -22.03
C ILE A 199 5.35 -2.40 -21.31
N ARG A 200 5.99 -1.23 -21.40
CA ARG A 200 5.51 -0.01 -20.74
C ARG A 200 5.00 0.98 -21.77
N ASP A 201 3.86 1.59 -21.48
CA ASP A 201 3.37 2.73 -22.23
C ASP A 201 4.22 3.96 -21.95
N LYS A 202 4.35 4.82 -22.97
CA LYS A 202 5.20 6.01 -22.84
C LYS A 202 4.50 7.17 -22.14
N LYS A 203 3.16 7.20 -22.15
CA LYS A 203 2.36 8.29 -21.58
C LYS A 203 1.13 7.75 -20.85
N PRO A 204 0.72 8.37 -19.74
CA PRO A 204 -0.57 8.09 -19.12
C PRO A 204 -1.73 8.40 -20.07
N SER A 205 -2.79 7.61 -19.94
CA SER A 205 -4.06 7.79 -20.65
C SER A 205 -5.21 7.28 -19.77
N LEU A 206 -6.44 7.42 -20.19
CA LEU A 206 -7.59 6.83 -19.46
C LEU A 206 -7.50 5.31 -19.43
N GLU A 207 -7.00 4.69 -20.50
CA GLU A 207 -6.79 3.23 -20.57
C GLU A 207 -5.58 2.79 -19.75
N SER A 208 -4.55 3.62 -19.71
CA SER A 208 -3.29 3.39 -19.01
C SER A 208 -3.04 4.55 -18.04
N PRO A 209 -3.75 4.60 -16.92
CA PRO A 209 -3.70 5.76 -16.03
C PRO A 209 -2.32 5.99 -15.41
N SER A 210 -1.51 4.96 -15.29
CA SER A 210 -0.13 5.08 -14.80
C SER A 210 0.90 5.30 -15.90
N GLY A 211 0.58 5.01 -17.16
CA GLY A 211 1.59 4.92 -18.22
C GLY A 211 2.68 3.89 -17.87
N SER A 212 2.33 2.85 -17.15
CA SER A 212 3.27 1.85 -16.59
C SER A 212 2.97 0.44 -17.11
N GLY A 213 3.88 -0.48 -16.83
CA GLY A 213 3.72 -1.87 -17.25
C GLY A 213 2.55 -2.60 -16.60
N GLY A 214 2.05 -2.14 -15.44
CA GLY A 214 0.88 -2.73 -14.78
C GLY A 214 -0.37 -2.70 -15.65
N THR A 215 -0.56 -1.66 -16.44
CA THR A 215 -1.63 -1.61 -17.44
C THR A 215 -1.47 -2.74 -18.46
N ASN A 216 -0.26 -2.97 -18.95
CA ASN A 216 0.02 -4.03 -19.92
C ASN A 216 0.04 -5.44 -19.31
N LEU A 217 -0.01 -5.55 -18.00
CA LEU A 217 -0.31 -6.78 -17.29
C LEU A 217 -1.83 -7.02 -17.19
N MET A 218 -2.56 -6.01 -16.75
CA MET A 218 -3.96 -6.20 -16.34
C MET A 218 -4.98 -6.07 -17.47
N ARG A 219 -4.76 -5.18 -18.45
CA ARG A 219 -5.72 -5.00 -19.57
C ARG A 219 -5.85 -6.22 -20.50
N PRO A 220 -4.78 -6.97 -20.81
CA PRO A 220 -4.92 -8.24 -21.53
C PRO A 220 -5.72 -9.28 -20.72
N LEU A 221 -5.48 -9.37 -19.41
CA LEU A 221 -6.22 -10.30 -18.55
C LEU A 221 -7.71 -9.92 -18.46
N GLU A 222 -8.02 -8.63 -18.30
CA GLU A 222 -9.41 -8.15 -18.37
C GLU A 222 -10.06 -8.52 -19.70
N ALA A 223 -9.40 -8.23 -20.82
CA ALA A 223 -9.91 -8.59 -22.15
C ALA A 223 -10.14 -10.09 -22.30
N SER A 224 -9.20 -10.92 -21.84
CA SER A 224 -9.32 -12.37 -21.85
C SER A 224 -10.50 -12.85 -21.01
N ALA A 225 -10.69 -12.31 -19.80
CA ALA A 225 -11.83 -12.63 -18.95
C ALA A 225 -13.17 -12.29 -19.62
N ARG A 226 -13.31 -11.08 -20.18
CA ARG A 226 -14.50 -10.62 -20.89
C ARG A 226 -14.82 -11.48 -22.11
N ASN A 227 -13.81 -11.80 -22.91
CA ASN A 227 -13.97 -12.65 -24.10
C ASN A 227 -14.41 -14.10 -23.75
N LYS A 228 -14.17 -14.53 -22.51
CA LYS A 228 -14.61 -15.83 -21.99
C LYS A 228 -15.98 -15.77 -21.30
N GLY A 229 -16.67 -14.65 -21.37
CA GLY A 229 -18.00 -14.46 -20.82
C GLY A 229 -18.04 -14.16 -19.31
N VAL A 230 -16.92 -13.79 -18.71
CA VAL A 230 -16.92 -13.26 -17.34
C VAL A 230 -17.68 -11.95 -17.30
N ARG A 231 -18.60 -11.80 -16.36
CA ARG A 231 -19.38 -10.58 -16.15
C ARG A 231 -18.80 -9.78 -14.99
N PHE A 232 -18.93 -8.45 -15.07
CA PHE A 232 -18.35 -7.52 -14.11
C PHE A 232 -19.43 -6.64 -13.49
N LEU A 233 -19.52 -6.66 -12.17
CA LEU A 233 -20.31 -5.73 -11.37
C LEU A 233 -19.34 -4.75 -10.71
N LEU A 234 -19.22 -3.56 -11.30
CA LEU A 234 -18.27 -2.52 -10.88
C LEU A 234 -18.96 -1.43 -10.06
N ASN A 235 -18.22 -0.67 -9.27
CA ASN A 235 -18.71 0.28 -8.28
C ASN A 235 -19.54 -0.37 -7.15
N TYR A 236 -19.36 -1.64 -6.88
CA TYR A 236 -20.03 -2.35 -5.80
C TYR A 236 -19.04 -2.90 -4.79
N HIS A 237 -19.06 -2.32 -3.61
CA HIS A 237 -18.28 -2.76 -2.47
C HIS A 237 -18.93 -3.98 -1.80
N MET A 238 -18.18 -5.04 -1.57
CA MET A 238 -18.65 -6.21 -0.84
C MET A 238 -18.70 -5.92 0.65
N ASP A 239 -19.90 -5.97 1.24
CA ASP A 239 -20.12 -5.66 2.65
C ASP A 239 -20.12 -6.90 3.53
N VAL A 240 -20.72 -7.98 3.04
CA VAL A 240 -20.94 -9.21 3.80
C VAL A 240 -20.80 -10.43 2.91
N ILE A 241 -20.16 -11.46 3.43
CA ILE A 241 -20.19 -12.82 2.88
C ILE A 241 -21.28 -13.59 3.62
N LEU A 242 -22.22 -14.15 2.87
CA LEU A 242 -23.37 -14.89 3.39
C LEU A 242 -23.05 -16.39 3.47
N ARG A 243 -23.29 -16.98 4.63
CA ARG A 243 -23.04 -18.38 4.94
C ARG A 243 -24.28 -19.00 5.60
N GLU A 244 -24.50 -20.32 5.46
CA GLU A 244 -25.67 -21.04 6.02
C GLU A 244 -25.84 -20.81 7.51
N THR A 245 -24.74 -20.77 8.24
CA THR A 245 -24.69 -20.38 9.66
C THR A 245 -23.51 -19.44 9.88
N PRO A 246 -23.44 -18.71 10.99
CA PRO A 246 -22.40 -17.69 11.19
C PRO A 246 -20.97 -18.15 10.97
N ILE A 247 -20.64 -19.39 11.32
CA ILE A 247 -19.26 -19.91 11.26
C ILE A 247 -19.17 -21.34 10.69
N SER A 248 -20.24 -21.88 10.11
CA SER A 248 -20.25 -23.24 9.56
C SER A 248 -21.21 -23.37 8.38
N GLY A 249 -21.21 -24.54 7.73
CA GLY A 249 -22.00 -24.75 6.53
C GLY A 249 -21.38 -24.14 5.28
N ARG A 250 -22.14 -24.04 4.22
CA ARG A 250 -21.69 -23.52 2.93
C ARG A 250 -21.70 -22.01 2.90
N VAL A 251 -20.73 -21.43 2.18
CA VAL A 251 -20.80 -20.05 1.72
C VAL A 251 -21.78 -19.99 0.56
N LEU A 252 -22.75 -19.09 0.63
CA LEU A 252 -23.88 -19.01 -0.31
C LEU A 252 -23.74 -17.86 -1.32
N GLY A 253 -23.07 -16.79 -0.95
CA GLY A 253 -22.92 -15.61 -1.78
C GLY A 253 -22.47 -14.39 -1.00
N ILE A 254 -22.74 -13.23 -1.56
CA ILE A 254 -22.37 -11.93 -0.96
C ILE A 254 -23.52 -10.94 -1.02
N LYS A 255 -23.41 -9.91 -0.20
CA LYS A 255 -24.12 -8.66 -0.31
C LYS A 255 -23.13 -7.55 -0.59
N ALA A 256 -23.46 -6.66 -1.53
CA ALA A 256 -22.62 -5.56 -1.92
C ALA A 256 -23.41 -4.26 -2.07
N SER A 257 -22.79 -3.13 -1.74
CA SER A 257 -23.38 -1.79 -1.83
C SER A 257 -22.77 -0.99 -2.97
N TYR A 258 -23.60 -0.18 -3.63
CA TYR A 258 -23.16 0.73 -4.67
C TYR A 258 -22.37 1.90 -4.08
N THR A 259 -21.09 1.99 -4.40
CA THR A 259 -20.15 3.00 -3.88
C THR A 259 -19.33 3.63 -5.02
N PRO A 260 -19.99 4.39 -5.92
CA PRO A 260 -19.32 4.90 -7.11
C PRO A 260 -18.28 5.95 -6.78
N THR A 261 -17.15 5.88 -7.44
CA THR A 261 -16.18 6.97 -7.47
C THR A 261 -16.69 8.06 -8.41
N LEU A 262 -16.88 9.27 -7.90
CA LEU A 262 -17.38 10.39 -8.69
C LEU A 262 -16.24 11.10 -9.43
N LEU A 263 -16.54 11.61 -10.62
CA LEU A 263 -15.64 12.51 -11.31
C LEU A 263 -15.46 13.78 -10.44
N PRO A 264 -14.23 14.19 -10.16
CA PRO A 264 -13.96 15.35 -9.30
C PRO A 264 -14.74 16.60 -9.71
N GLY A 265 -15.38 17.24 -8.74
CA GLY A 265 -16.21 18.43 -8.96
C GLY A 265 -17.59 18.18 -9.60
N THR A 266 -18.00 16.93 -9.76
CA THR A 266 -19.31 16.56 -10.34
C THR A 266 -20.03 15.50 -9.50
N THR A 267 -21.27 15.21 -9.90
CA THR A 267 -22.07 14.07 -9.38
C THR A 267 -22.01 12.88 -10.34
N THR A 268 -21.17 12.90 -11.35
CA THR A 268 -21.09 11.87 -12.40
C THR A 268 -20.15 10.76 -11.94
N PRO A 269 -20.63 9.50 -11.86
CA PRO A 269 -19.79 8.36 -11.57
C PRO A 269 -18.75 8.13 -12.66
N LEU A 270 -17.53 7.81 -12.25
CA LEU A 270 -16.51 7.29 -13.15
C LEU A 270 -16.96 5.94 -13.71
N ARG A 271 -16.61 5.68 -14.96
CA ARG A 271 -16.97 4.46 -15.66
C ARG A 271 -15.75 3.71 -16.11
N SER A 272 -15.87 2.40 -16.17
CA SER A 272 -14.84 1.53 -16.73
C SER A 272 -14.53 1.90 -18.17
N PHE A 273 -13.28 1.77 -18.51
CA PHE A 273 -12.77 1.90 -19.87
C PHE A 273 -13.45 0.90 -20.83
N ARG A 274 -13.81 -0.28 -20.33
CA ARG A 274 -14.51 -1.33 -21.09
C ARG A 274 -15.91 -1.56 -20.55
N SER A 275 -16.88 -1.65 -21.46
CA SER A 275 -18.28 -1.88 -21.12
C SER A 275 -18.76 -3.32 -21.37
N GLN A 276 -18.11 -4.04 -22.29
CA GLN A 276 -18.51 -5.40 -22.65
C GLN A 276 -18.53 -6.32 -21.41
N GLY A 277 -19.66 -6.94 -21.14
CA GLY A 277 -19.83 -7.85 -20.00
C GLY A 277 -20.05 -7.14 -18.66
N ASN A 278 -20.15 -5.82 -18.63
CA ASN A 278 -20.57 -5.12 -17.42
C ASN A 278 -22.03 -5.44 -17.11
N ILE A 279 -22.31 -5.58 -15.82
CA ILE A 279 -23.66 -5.68 -15.27
C ILE A 279 -24.03 -4.27 -14.84
N ASP A 280 -24.97 -3.67 -15.57
CA ASP A 280 -25.51 -2.36 -15.23
C ASP A 280 -26.69 -2.58 -14.27
N MET A 281 -26.49 -2.16 -13.02
CA MET A 281 -27.53 -2.12 -11.99
C MET A 281 -27.58 -0.71 -11.41
N ASP A 282 -28.78 -0.25 -11.12
CA ASP A 282 -29.04 1.06 -10.52
C ASP A 282 -29.76 0.86 -9.18
N VAL A 283 -29.13 0.04 -8.32
CA VAL A 283 -29.67 -0.29 -6.99
C VAL A 283 -28.60 -0.05 -5.93
N GLU A 284 -29.04 0.46 -4.79
CA GLU A 284 -28.15 0.76 -3.67
C GLU A 284 -27.45 -0.48 -3.12
N THR A 285 -28.13 -1.60 -3.15
CA THR A 285 -27.61 -2.87 -2.61
C THR A 285 -27.97 -4.03 -3.53
N VAL A 286 -27.04 -4.95 -3.70
CA VAL A 286 -27.23 -6.15 -4.53
C VAL A 286 -26.77 -7.40 -3.78
N THR A 287 -27.48 -8.51 -4.01
CA THR A 287 -27.10 -9.83 -3.53
C THR A 287 -26.67 -10.71 -4.69
N VAL A 288 -25.50 -11.37 -4.55
CA VAL A 288 -24.95 -12.24 -5.59
C VAL A 288 -24.75 -13.65 -5.04
N LYS A 289 -25.50 -14.60 -5.59
CA LYS A 289 -25.41 -16.01 -5.21
C LYS A 289 -24.24 -16.70 -5.89
N ALA A 290 -23.47 -17.44 -5.10
CA ALA A 290 -22.43 -18.32 -5.57
C ALA A 290 -22.87 -19.78 -5.47
N ARG A 291 -23.11 -20.45 -6.60
CA ARG A 291 -23.58 -21.85 -6.59
C ARG A 291 -22.50 -22.82 -6.15
N LYS A 292 -21.22 -22.50 -6.41
CA LYS A 292 -20.09 -23.41 -6.13
C LYS A 292 -19.10 -22.82 -5.13
N ALA A 293 -18.61 -21.61 -5.38
CA ALA A 293 -17.60 -21.01 -4.53
C ALA A 293 -17.55 -19.47 -4.69
N ILE A 294 -16.94 -18.81 -3.70
CA ILE A 294 -16.48 -17.43 -3.81
C ILE A 294 -14.94 -17.39 -3.67
N MET A 295 -14.33 -16.36 -4.22
CA MET A 295 -12.94 -16.03 -4.00
C MET A 295 -12.81 -14.61 -3.49
N ILE A 296 -12.13 -14.44 -2.39
CA ILE A 296 -11.73 -13.13 -1.85
C ILE A 296 -10.43 -12.73 -2.53
N ALA A 297 -10.44 -11.65 -3.29
CA ALA A 297 -9.31 -11.09 -4.01
C ALA A 297 -9.26 -9.56 -3.88
N THR A 298 -9.60 -9.06 -2.68
CA THR A 298 -9.88 -7.65 -2.38
C THR A 298 -8.63 -6.79 -2.22
N GLY A 299 -7.44 -7.37 -2.26
CA GLY A 299 -6.16 -6.64 -2.32
C GLY A 299 -5.52 -6.31 -1.00
N GLY A 300 -6.12 -6.72 0.13
CA GLY A 300 -5.50 -6.58 1.45
C GLY A 300 -5.98 -5.39 2.28
N GLY A 301 -5.28 -5.15 3.40
CA GLY A 301 -5.75 -4.26 4.45
C GLY A 301 -4.90 -3.01 4.70
N THR A 302 -3.98 -2.67 3.80
CA THR A 302 -3.05 -1.54 4.01
C THR A 302 -3.74 -0.18 4.12
N GLY A 303 -4.90 -0.02 3.50
CA GLY A 303 -5.72 1.19 3.59
C GLY A 303 -6.55 1.31 4.86
N ASN A 304 -6.74 0.21 5.59
CA ASN A 304 -7.47 0.22 6.86
C ASN A 304 -6.49 0.41 8.02
N VAL A 305 -6.48 1.62 8.57
CA VAL A 305 -5.53 2.00 9.62
C VAL A 305 -5.69 1.13 10.88
N GLU A 306 -6.92 0.89 11.32
CA GLU A 306 -7.17 0.09 12.53
C GLU A 306 -6.75 -1.37 12.31
N PHE A 307 -7.04 -1.92 11.14
CA PHE A 307 -6.65 -3.29 10.81
C PHE A 307 -5.13 -3.45 10.74
N ARG A 308 -4.43 -2.59 9.99
CA ARG A 308 -2.97 -2.67 9.86
C ARG A 308 -2.23 -2.45 11.19
N ARG A 309 -2.76 -1.57 12.06
CA ARG A 309 -2.20 -1.32 13.40
C ARG A 309 -2.31 -2.51 14.35
N MET A 310 -3.20 -3.47 14.11
CA MET A 310 -3.23 -4.71 14.88
C MET A 310 -1.96 -5.55 14.70
N PHE A 311 -1.28 -5.39 13.57
CA PHE A 311 -0.06 -6.14 13.24
C PHE A 311 1.20 -5.31 13.43
N ASP A 312 1.14 -4.03 13.11
CA ASP A 312 2.23 -3.08 13.38
C ASP A 312 1.65 -1.75 13.90
N PRO A 313 1.79 -1.46 15.20
CA PRO A 313 1.22 -0.25 15.80
C PRO A 313 1.82 1.05 15.27
N ARG A 314 2.95 0.99 14.55
CA ARG A 314 3.59 2.14 13.92
C ARG A 314 2.89 2.59 12.65
N LEU A 315 1.99 1.76 12.09
CA LEU A 315 1.25 2.03 10.86
C LEU A 315 0.02 2.91 11.10
N THR A 316 0.26 4.09 11.64
CA THR A 316 -0.75 5.08 12.02
C THR A 316 -1.34 5.83 10.82
N GLU A 317 -2.24 6.78 11.06
CA GLU A 317 -3.00 7.48 10.01
C GLU A 317 -2.11 8.32 9.07
N GLU A 318 -1.01 8.85 9.57
CA GLU A 318 -0.05 9.63 8.79
C GLU A 318 0.80 8.77 7.84
N ILE A 319 0.77 7.45 8.01
CA ILE A 319 1.37 6.52 7.05
C ILE A 319 0.38 6.32 5.92
N GLN A 320 0.76 6.77 4.76
CA GLN A 320 -0.07 6.65 3.56
C GLN A 320 -0.08 5.22 3.03
N TYR A 321 -1.03 4.89 2.16
CA TYR A 321 -1.08 3.58 1.50
C TYR A 321 -1.07 3.75 -0.02
N GLY A 322 -0.42 2.79 -0.68
CA GLY A 322 -0.05 2.93 -2.08
C GLY A 322 -1.20 2.89 -3.08
N GLY A 323 -2.35 2.36 -2.72
CA GLY A 323 -3.48 2.17 -3.64
C GLY A 323 -4.46 3.32 -3.73
N ALA A 324 -4.40 4.28 -2.79
CA ALA A 324 -5.38 5.35 -2.72
C ALA A 324 -5.30 6.33 -3.91
N PRO A 325 -6.41 6.85 -4.37
CA PRO A 325 -7.79 6.48 -4.09
C PRO A 325 -8.34 5.39 -5.01
N PHE A 326 -7.52 4.85 -5.92
CA PHE A 326 -7.94 3.90 -6.95
C PHE A 326 -8.27 2.51 -6.38
N SER A 327 -7.47 2.04 -5.41
CA SER A 327 -7.67 0.76 -4.75
C SER A 327 -7.61 0.99 -3.23
N PRO A 328 -8.73 0.97 -2.52
CA PRO A 328 -8.76 1.35 -1.11
C PRO A 328 -8.03 0.38 -0.18
N GLN A 329 -7.93 -0.90 -0.53
CA GLN A 329 -7.29 -1.92 0.31
C GLN A 329 -7.76 -1.83 1.78
N ASP A 330 -9.08 -1.87 1.96
CA ASP A 330 -9.76 -1.53 3.21
C ASP A 330 -9.94 -2.72 4.17
N ALA A 331 -9.31 -3.84 3.88
CA ALA A 331 -9.46 -5.10 4.62
C ALA A 331 -10.89 -5.70 4.57
N SER A 332 -11.73 -5.28 3.62
CA SER A 332 -13.10 -5.77 3.54
C SER A 332 -13.17 -7.29 3.38
N GLY A 333 -12.31 -7.86 2.56
CA GLY A 333 -12.26 -9.31 2.35
C GLY A 333 -11.79 -10.07 3.58
N GLU A 334 -10.74 -9.58 4.24
CA GLU A 334 -10.20 -10.16 5.47
C GLU A 334 -11.25 -10.13 6.59
N LEU A 335 -11.85 -8.97 6.81
CA LEU A 335 -12.86 -8.79 7.85
C LEU A 335 -14.12 -9.62 7.58
N ALA A 336 -14.61 -9.65 6.35
CA ALA A 336 -15.77 -10.45 5.97
C ALA A 336 -15.47 -11.96 6.05
N GLY A 337 -14.27 -12.37 5.65
CA GLY A 337 -13.81 -13.75 5.79
C GLY A 337 -13.75 -14.18 7.26
N MET A 338 -13.12 -13.38 8.11
CA MET A 338 -13.04 -13.64 9.55
C MET A 338 -14.42 -13.69 10.21
N ALA A 339 -15.34 -12.83 9.79
CA ALA A 339 -16.69 -12.79 10.31
C ALA A 339 -17.46 -14.12 10.11
N ILE A 340 -17.12 -14.86 9.08
CA ILE A 340 -17.70 -16.17 8.76
C ILE A 340 -16.81 -17.35 9.18
N GLY A 341 -15.74 -17.11 9.92
CA GLY A 341 -14.87 -18.14 10.50
C GLY A 341 -13.64 -18.51 9.67
N ALA A 342 -13.25 -17.70 8.70
CA ALA A 342 -11.96 -17.87 8.03
C ALA A 342 -10.79 -17.44 8.93
N SER A 343 -9.62 -17.97 8.65
CA SER A 343 -8.36 -17.60 9.31
C SER A 343 -7.55 -16.64 8.46
N LEU A 344 -6.78 -15.78 9.10
CA LEU A 344 -5.76 -14.96 8.46
C LEU A 344 -4.39 -15.64 8.54
N TRP A 345 -3.59 -15.43 7.52
CA TRP A 345 -2.22 -15.89 7.46
C TRP A 345 -1.33 -14.83 6.81
N GLY A 346 -0.08 -14.73 7.25
CA GLY A 346 0.94 -13.91 6.60
C GLY A 346 0.88 -12.40 6.87
N THR A 347 -0.02 -11.91 7.71
CA THR A 347 -0.28 -10.48 7.91
C THR A 347 0.79 -9.71 8.69
N ALA A 348 1.77 -10.38 9.28
CA ALA A 348 2.81 -9.72 10.08
C ALA A 348 4.02 -9.23 9.25
N ASN A 349 4.06 -9.55 7.98
CA ASN A 349 5.14 -9.15 7.07
C ASN A 349 4.71 -7.98 6.18
N GLN A 350 4.26 -6.90 6.79
CA GLN A 350 3.95 -5.71 6.01
C GLN A 350 5.24 -5.01 5.63
N THR A 351 5.46 -4.83 4.33
CA THR A 351 6.57 -4.05 3.85
C THR A 351 6.20 -2.60 3.69
N PHE A 352 7.12 -1.75 4.09
CA PHE A 352 7.04 -0.35 3.78
C PHE A 352 7.81 -0.08 2.52
N GLU A 353 7.14 0.35 1.49
CA GLU A 353 7.85 1.06 0.47
C GLU A 353 8.01 2.51 0.92
N ARG A 354 9.24 2.94 1.07
CA ARG A 354 9.55 4.29 1.51
C ARG A 354 9.12 5.29 0.46
N ASN A 355 8.30 6.21 0.85
CA ASN A 355 7.85 7.26 -0.01
C ASN A 355 9.02 8.03 -0.60
N GLY A 356 9.23 7.91 -1.89
CA GLY A 356 10.02 8.83 -2.64
C GLY A 356 11.44 9.11 -2.21
N PHE A 357 11.74 8.96 -0.94
CA PHE A 357 13.02 9.32 -0.40
C PHE A 357 14.15 8.43 -0.85
N VAL A 358 13.85 7.23 -1.22
CA VAL A 358 14.84 6.20 -1.46
C VAL A 358 14.89 5.75 -2.90
N ARG A 359 13.91 6.14 -3.73
CA ARG A 359 13.85 5.71 -5.12
C ARG A 359 14.03 6.85 -6.10
N LYS A 360 14.69 6.56 -7.20
CA LYS A 360 14.89 7.49 -8.30
C LYS A 360 13.56 8.00 -8.85
N ARG A 361 13.46 9.30 -9.08
CA ARG A 361 12.34 9.96 -9.76
C ARG A 361 11.01 9.91 -9.03
N ASN A 362 11.05 10.07 -7.74
CA ASN A 362 9.85 9.98 -6.93
C ASN A 362 9.18 11.33 -6.73
N LEU A 363 7.87 11.27 -6.54
CA LEU A 363 7.07 12.43 -6.16
C LEU A 363 7.25 12.69 -4.67
N ILE A 364 7.67 13.89 -4.30
CA ILE A 364 7.66 14.31 -2.91
C ILE A 364 6.22 14.45 -2.47
N GLY A 365 5.87 13.81 -1.37
CA GLY A 365 4.58 13.96 -0.74
C GLY A 365 3.40 13.39 -1.51
N ALA A 366 3.61 12.61 -2.54
CA ALA A 366 2.52 11.88 -3.18
C ALA A 366 2.04 10.74 -2.28
N GLN A 367 0.74 10.49 -2.26
CA GLN A 367 0.17 9.34 -1.61
C GLN A 367 0.61 8.04 -2.27
N TYR A 368 1.19 8.13 -3.44
CA TYR A 368 1.62 7.00 -4.21
C TYR A 368 2.92 7.26 -4.95
N LEU A 369 3.81 6.30 -4.90
CA LEU A 369 5.14 6.36 -5.50
C LEU A 369 5.17 6.31 -7.00
N TYR A 370 4.13 5.80 -7.60
CA TYR A 370 4.15 5.53 -9.02
C TYR A 370 3.55 6.66 -9.83
N VAL A 371 3.95 6.67 -11.02
CA VAL A 371 3.76 7.61 -12.11
C VAL A 371 2.32 8.05 -12.35
N THR A 372 1.39 7.30 -11.77
CA THR A 372 -0.07 7.48 -11.91
C THR A 372 -0.58 8.79 -11.33
N TRP A 373 0.04 9.25 -10.26
CA TRP A 373 -0.41 10.41 -9.52
C TRP A 373 0.32 11.68 -9.95
N ARG A 374 0.68 11.75 -11.22
CA ARG A 374 1.27 12.97 -11.80
C ARG A 374 0.19 13.98 -12.16
N PRO A 375 0.52 15.27 -12.08
CA PRO A 375 -0.28 16.29 -12.75
C PRO A 375 -0.53 15.88 -14.21
N GLY A 376 -1.75 15.96 -14.67
CA GLY A 376 -2.16 15.50 -16.01
C GLY A 376 -2.69 14.05 -16.06
N SER A 377 -2.58 13.26 -14.98
CA SER A 377 -3.36 12.03 -14.86
C SER A 377 -4.82 12.38 -14.56
N PRO A 378 -5.80 11.69 -15.19
CA PRO A 378 -7.24 11.95 -14.95
C PRO A 378 -7.67 11.79 -13.49
N ILE A 379 -6.94 10.99 -12.74
CA ILE A 379 -7.25 10.70 -11.33
C ILE A 379 -6.38 11.49 -10.35
N PHE A 380 -5.44 12.31 -10.83
CA PHE A 380 -4.60 13.14 -9.97
C PHE A 380 -5.40 14.04 -9.01
N PRO A 381 -6.54 14.63 -9.40
CA PRO A 381 -7.34 15.43 -8.48
C PRO A 381 -7.90 14.67 -7.27
N LEU A 382 -7.91 13.33 -7.32
CA LEU A 382 -8.30 12.49 -6.19
C LEU A 382 -7.14 12.22 -5.22
N ALA A 383 -5.90 12.41 -5.65
CA ALA A 383 -4.73 12.26 -4.80
C ALA A 383 -4.63 13.44 -3.83
N ARG A 384 -4.24 13.12 -2.59
CA ARG A 384 -3.90 14.15 -1.60
C ARG A 384 -2.39 14.20 -1.52
N ALA A 385 -1.79 15.32 -1.61
CA ALA A 385 -0.40 15.64 -1.39
C ALA A 385 0.19 16.54 -2.50
N THR A 386 1.42 16.30 -2.92
CA THR A 386 2.07 17.10 -3.96
C THR A 386 2.41 16.28 -5.20
N GLY A 387 2.51 16.93 -6.34
CA GLY A 387 2.98 16.34 -7.59
C GLY A 387 4.44 16.67 -7.89
N LEU A 388 5.23 17.08 -6.92
CA LEU A 388 6.61 17.51 -7.11
C LEU A 388 7.51 16.32 -7.42
N VAL A 389 8.16 16.35 -8.57
CA VAL A 389 9.10 15.32 -9.00
C VAL A 389 10.52 15.73 -8.60
N LEU A 390 11.13 14.99 -7.71
CA LEU A 390 12.48 15.26 -7.25
C LEU A 390 13.52 14.64 -8.19
N GLY A 391 14.29 15.48 -8.86
CA GLY A 391 15.37 15.06 -9.76
C GLY A 391 16.71 14.88 -9.05
N ASP A 392 16.99 15.74 -8.09
CA ASP A 392 18.23 15.72 -7.28
C ASP A 392 17.91 15.91 -5.80
N TRP A 393 18.16 14.87 -5.02
CA TRP A 393 17.96 14.82 -3.57
C TRP A 393 18.81 15.84 -2.79
N GLN A 394 19.81 16.43 -3.41
CA GLN A 394 20.61 17.50 -2.81
C GLN A 394 19.81 18.77 -2.50
N ASN A 395 18.62 18.89 -3.09
CA ASN A 395 17.76 20.07 -2.94
C ASN A 395 16.89 20.06 -1.68
N VAL A 396 16.80 18.97 -0.96
CA VAL A 396 15.90 18.85 0.20
C VAL A 396 16.58 18.20 1.39
N ILE A 397 16.07 18.48 2.59
CA ILE A 397 16.32 17.69 3.80
C ILE A 397 14.99 17.15 4.34
N CYS A 398 15.05 16.02 5.05
CA CYS A 398 13.90 15.45 5.73
C CYS A 398 13.93 15.79 7.21
N VAL A 399 12.82 16.32 7.69
CA VAL A 399 12.62 16.57 9.12
C VAL A 399 11.38 15.83 9.61
N ASN A 400 11.42 15.41 10.87
CA ASN A 400 10.28 14.81 11.55
C ASN A 400 9.29 15.90 12.05
N GLN A 401 8.24 15.49 12.74
CA GLN A 401 7.20 16.40 13.24
C GLN A 401 7.70 17.45 14.24
N VAL A 402 8.86 17.25 14.85
CA VAL A 402 9.47 18.24 15.76
C VAL A 402 10.58 19.07 15.12
N GLY A 403 10.75 18.97 13.80
CA GLY A 403 11.70 19.79 13.03
C GLY A 403 13.15 19.31 13.09
N ARG A 404 13.38 18.05 13.44
CA ARG A 404 14.72 17.44 13.46
C ARG A 404 14.97 16.60 12.21
N ARG A 405 16.13 16.80 11.57
CA ARG A 405 16.62 15.91 10.54
C ARG A 405 16.99 14.55 11.16
N PHE A 406 16.64 13.46 10.51
CA PHE A 406 16.77 12.12 11.07
C PHE A 406 17.33 11.09 10.09
N TYR A 407 17.71 11.53 8.88
CA TYR A 407 17.90 10.58 7.80
C TYR A 407 18.90 11.07 6.76
N ASN A 408 19.57 10.10 6.08
CA ASN A 408 20.32 10.37 4.86
C ASN A 408 19.39 10.30 3.66
N GLU A 409 19.03 11.41 3.11
CA GLU A 409 18.05 11.52 2.03
C GLU A 409 18.53 10.89 0.71
N GLN A 410 19.82 10.61 0.61
CA GLN A 410 20.40 9.97 -0.57
C GLN A 410 20.55 8.45 -0.48
N VAL A 411 20.23 7.86 0.65
CA VAL A 411 20.21 6.40 0.79
C VAL A 411 19.28 5.80 -0.24
N GLY A 412 19.78 4.81 -0.99
CA GLY A 412 19.05 4.17 -2.08
C GLY A 412 19.09 4.88 -3.43
N ASN A 413 19.57 6.12 -3.52
CA ASN A 413 19.79 6.85 -4.77
C ASN A 413 21.21 6.70 -5.35
N TRP A 414 21.89 5.67 -4.93
CA TRP A 414 23.26 5.43 -5.39
C TRP A 414 23.27 5.05 -6.89
N PRO A 415 24.19 5.59 -7.67
CA PRO A 415 24.34 5.17 -9.06
C PRO A 415 24.57 3.67 -9.17
N ARG A 416 24.04 3.05 -10.20
CA ARG A 416 24.34 1.64 -10.49
C ARG A 416 25.85 1.44 -10.57
N GLY A 417 26.37 0.51 -9.74
CA GLY A 417 27.79 0.25 -9.67
C GLY A 417 28.57 1.08 -8.66
N SER A 418 27.89 1.90 -7.85
CA SER A 418 28.54 2.66 -6.78
C SER A 418 29.04 1.76 -5.64
N VAL A 419 29.89 2.35 -4.80
CA VAL A 419 30.45 1.72 -3.60
C VAL A 419 29.38 1.17 -2.67
N HIS A 420 28.21 1.77 -2.66
CA HIS A 420 27.07 1.30 -1.88
C HIS A 420 26.66 -0.15 -2.24
N LYS A 421 26.67 -0.51 -3.51
CA LYS A 421 26.44 -1.91 -3.91
C LYS A 421 27.55 -2.86 -3.46
N SER A 422 28.74 -2.37 -3.30
CA SER A 422 29.87 -3.17 -2.81
C SER A 422 29.96 -3.20 -1.28
N LEU A 423 29.36 -2.22 -0.63
CA LEU A 423 29.16 -2.15 0.82
C LEU A 423 27.81 -2.71 1.24
N ASP A 424 26.95 -3.03 0.27
CA ASP A 424 25.75 -3.77 0.55
C ASP A 424 26.21 -5.10 1.18
N PRO A 425 26.06 -5.26 2.51
CA PRO A 425 26.40 -6.50 3.18
C PRO A 425 25.47 -7.64 2.70
N TYR A 426 24.50 -7.29 1.90
CA TYR A 426 23.79 -8.15 1.05
C TYR A 426 24.54 -8.36 -0.21
N LYS A 427 25.26 -9.39 -0.14
CA LYS A 427 25.34 -10.17 -1.35
C LYS A 427 23.89 -10.40 -1.75
N PRO A 428 23.59 -10.24 -3.05
CA PRO A 428 22.28 -10.58 -3.55
C PRO A 428 21.74 -11.91 -3.01
N ALA A 429 22.61 -12.79 -2.54
CA ALA A 429 22.28 -14.05 -1.94
C ALA A 429 21.67 -13.96 -0.54
N ASP A 430 21.71 -12.82 0.09
CA ASP A 430 21.31 -12.71 1.48
C ASP A 430 20.14 -11.74 1.69
N TRP A 431 19.20 -11.74 0.72
CA TRP A 431 17.94 -11.05 0.80
C TRP A 431 17.13 -11.36 2.08
N ARG A 432 17.41 -12.53 2.65
CA ARG A 432 16.88 -12.96 3.96
C ARG A 432 17.19 -12.01 5.09
N ASN A 433 18.23 -11.25 4.93
CA ASN A 433 18.57 -10.26 5.87
C ASN A 433 17.83 -8.96 5.55
N ALA A 434 16.53 -9.06 5.31
CA ALA A 434 15.63 -7.96 5.02
C ALA A 434 15.80 -6.76 5.95
N ARG A 435 16.26 -6.99 7.17
CA ARG A 435 16.65 -5.93 8.09
C ARG A 435 17.70 -4.97 7.58
N ARG A 436 18.45 -5.39 6.59
CA ARG A 436 19.46 -4.53 6.00
C ARG A 436 19.02 -3.93 4.69
N ILE A 437 18.15 -4.59 3.95
CA ILE A 437 17.62 -4.07 2.69
C ILE A 437 16.82 -2.80 2.92
N GLU A 438 16.07 -2.79 4.01
CA GLU A 438 15.16 -1.71 4.29
C GLU A 438 15.79 -0.60 5.03
N TYR A 439 16.91 -0.93 5.58
CA TYR A 439 17.35 -0.27 6.72
C TYR A 439 18.64 0.33 6.56
N ASP A 440 18.57 1.10 5.70
CA ASP A 440 19.61 2.05 5.69
C ASP A 440 18.95 3.44 5.71
N PRO A 441 18.91 3.99 6.79
CA PRO A 441 19.10 3.59 8.19
C PRO A 441 18.00 2.66 8.67
N PRO A 442 18.19 2.06 9.85
CA PRO A 442 17.44 0.87 10.26
C PRO A 442 15.96 0.94 10.14
N ASN A 443 15.33 1.98 10.01
CA ASN A 443 13.93 2.12 9.66
C ASN A 443 13.61 3.60 9.62
N PHE A 444 13.10 4.07 8.51
CA PHE A 444 12.71 5.45 8.35
C PHE A 444 11.73 5.91 9.45
N ILE A 445 10.75 5.07 9.78
CA ILE A 445 9.77 5.35 10.82
C ILE A 445 10.42 5.36 12.19
N ASP A 446 11.22 4.35 12.50
CA ASP A 446 11.87 4.25 13.80
C ASP A 446 12.92 5.37 13.97
N ALA A 447 13.62 5.74 12.91
CA ALA A 447 14.54 6.87 12.94
C ALA A 447 13.81 8.19 13.18
N ALA A 448 12.67 8.43 12.51
CA ALA A 448 11.86 9.61 12.74
C ALA A 448 11.26 9.64 14.15
N LEU A 449 10.85 8.50 14.68
CA LEU A 449 10.30 8.35 16.03
C LEU A 449 11.38 8.55 17.11
N ALA A 450 12.56 7.96 16.92
CA ALA A 450 13.64 7.97 17.92
C ALA A 450 14.12 9.38 18.29
N ILE A 451 13.99 10.33 17.39
CA ILE A 451 14.41 11.73 17.65
C ILE A 451 13.25 12.70 17.89
N ASN A 452 12.09 12.18 18.22
CA ASN A 452 10.95 13.00 18.67
C ASN A 452 11.13 13.63 20.07
N GLU A 453 12.28 13.59 20.63
CA GLU A 453 12.79 14.21 21.86
C GLU A 453 11.72 14.87 22.77
N GLY A 454 11.14 14.09 23.66
CA GLY A 454 10.17 14.63 24.62
C GLY A 454 8.90 15.21 24.00
N SER A 455 8.63 14.93 22.74
CA SER A 455 7.36 15.30 22.13
C SER A 455 6.22 14.55 22.82
N THR A 456 5.09 15.21 22.94
CA THR A 456 3.85 14.58 23.41
C THR A 456 3.15 13.82 22.31
N ALA A 457 3.89 13.48 21.26
CA ALA A 457 3.35 12.71 20.15
C ALA A 457 2.75 11.39 20.66
N PRO A 458 1.65 10.96 20.10
CA PRO A 458 1.04 9.69 20.46
C PRO A 458 2.05 8.54 20.35
N ASP A 459 1.93 7.60 21.25
CA ASP A 459 2.76 6.42 21.28
C ASP A 459 2.89 5.78 19.90
N TYR A 460 4.11 5.43 19.53
CA TYR A 460 4.47 4.80 18.26
C TYR A 460 4.18 5.61 16.97
N SER A 461 3.76 6.86 17.09
CA SER A 461 3.56 7.70 15.92
C SER A 461 4.81 8.52 15.62
N PRO A 462 5.46 8.35 14.46
CA PRO A 462 6.54 9.23 14.03
C PRO A 462 6.02 10.65 13.71
N GLY A 463 4.70 10.80 13.56
CA GLY A 463 4.07 11.98 12.99
C GLY A 463 4.36 12.14 11.51
N PRO A 464 3.86 13.22 10.90
CA PRO A 464 4.25 13.56 9.55
C PRO A 464 5.74 13.89 9.48
N THR A 465 6.35 13.52 8.37
CA THR A 465 7.68 13.95 8.00
C THR A 465 7.60 14.93 6.85
N TRP A 466 8.55 15.84 6.78
CA TRP A 466 8.52 16.95 5.84
C TRP A 466 9.81 17.03 5.06
N ALA A 467 9.71 17.17 3.73
CA ALA A 467 10.81 17.59 2.90
C ALA A 467 10.89 19.11 2.95
N VAL A 468 11.98 19.64 3.51
CA VAL A 468 12.21 21.09 3.66
C VAL A 468 13.22 21.56 2.62
N PHE A 469 12.91 22.67 1.98
CA PHE A 469 13.72 23.30 0.94
C PHE A 469 13.40 24.78 0.80
N ASP A 470 14.11 25.46 -0.10
CA ASP A 470 14.01 26.90 -0.32
C ASP A 470 13.62 27.26 -1.77
N ALA A 471 13.50 28.55 -2.05
CA ALA A 471 13.16 29.07 -3.37
C ALA A 471 14.19 28.66 -4.45
N GLU A 472 15.46 28.54 -4.10
CA GLU A 472 16.49 28.11 -5.02
C GLU A 472 16.33 26.64 -5.45
N ALA A 473 15.87 25.79 -4.53
CA ALA A 473 15.53 24.41 -4.87
C ALA A 473 14.36 24.32 -5.84
N VAL A 474 13.31 25.12 -5.62
CA VAL A 474 12.17 25.24 -6.57
C VAL A 474 12.66 25.63 -7.96
N ARG A 475 13.53 26.63 -8.05
CA ARG A 475 14.08 27.10 -9.31
C ARG A 475 14.98 26.03 -10.00
N ARG A 476 15.87 25.36 -9.23
CA ARG A 476 16.75 24.32 -9.78
C ARG A 476 16.01 23.09 -10.28
N GLN A 477 14.88 22.76 -9.64
CA GLN A 477 14.07 21.60 -9.97
C GLN A 477 12.94 21.92 -10.96
N GLU A 478 12.77 23.20 -11.32
CA GLU A 478 11.69 23.69 -12.20
C GLU A 478 10.30 23.23 -11.70
N TRP A 479 10.09 23.30 -10.38
CA TRP A 479 8.83 22.84 -9.79
C TRP A 479 7.72 23.86 -9.97
N ASP A 480 6.58 23.37 -10.47
CA ASP A 480 5.31 24.06 -10.32
C ASP A 480 4.78 23.78 -8.90
N ILE A 481 4.69 24.83 -8.10
CA ILE A 481 4.27 24.73 -6.68
C ILE A 481 2.85 25.24 -6.44
N GLU A 482 2.13 25.57 -7.51
CA GLU A 482 0.75 26.06 -7.42
C GLU A 482 -0.27 24.91 -7.44
N PRO A 483 -1.45 25.11 -6.85
CA PRO A 483 -2.56 24.18 -7.03
C PRO A 483 -2.96 24.04 -8.52
N PRO A 484 -3.32 22.86 -9.00
CA PRO A 484 -3.56 21.62 -8.26
C PRO A 484 -2.32 20.74 -8.07
N VAL A 485 -1.13 21.16 -8.49
CA VAL A 485 0.11 20.38 -8.32
C VAL A 485 0.44 20.17 -6.85
N THR A 486 0.16 21.18 -6.03
CA THR A 486 0.33 21.11 -4.58
C THR A 486 -1.01 21.18 -3.84
N ASP A 487 -1.13 20.42 -2.77
CA ASP A 487 -2.29 20.45 -1.88
C ASP A 487 -1.98 21.38 -0.71
N PRO A 488 -2.80 22.43 -0.45
CA PRO A 488 -2.53 23.41 0.59
C PRO A 488 -2.58 22.89 2.03
N LEU A 489 -3.01 21.63 2.24
CA LEU A 489 -2.89 20.94 3.53
C LEU A 489 -1.64 20.06 3.64
N TYR A 490 -0.90 19.89 2.56
CA TYR A 490 0.27 19.01 2.47
C TYR A 490 1.51 19.73 1.92
N PHE A 491 1.37 21.00 1.58
CA PHE A 491 2.44 21.86 1.10
C PHE A 491 2.32 23.24 1.73
N PHE A 492 3.39 23.75 2.30
CA PHE A 492 3.43 25.02 3.00
C PHE A 492 4.62 25.86 2.58
N GLY A 493 4.43 27.16 2.50
CA GLY A 493 5.47 28.13 2.24
C GLY A 493 5.44 29.31 3.21
N ALA A 494 6.60 29.85 3.54
CA ALA A 494 6.76 31.00 4.43
C ALA A 494 8.07 31.75 4.19
N ASP A 495 8.12 33.03 4.56
CA ASP A 495 9.32 33.85 4.40
C ASP A 495 10.38 33.55 5.47
N THR A 496 10.01 32.90 6.56
CA THR A 496 10.93 32.47 7.62
C THR A 496 10.69 31.01 8.00
N LEU A 497 11.73 30.34 8.48
CA LEU A 497 11.63 28.97 8.99
C LEU A 497 10.73 28.87 10.22
N SER A 498 10.75 29.89 11.08
CA SER A 498 9.85 30.01 12.23
C SER A 498 8.39 30.01 11.81
N GLU A 499 8.03 30.85 10.84
CA GLU A 499 6.67 30.93 10.32
C GLU A 499 6.28 29.60 9.63
N LEU A 500 7.20 29.00 8.88
CA LEU A 500 6.97 27.71 8.24
C LEU A 500 6.62 26.64 9.29
N ALA A 501 7.42 26.52 10.35
CA ALA A 501 7.17 25.57 11.43
C ALA A 501 5.78 25.74 12.06
N LEU A 502 5.34 26.99 12.26
CA LEU A 502 4.00 27.28 12.79
C LEU A 502 2.89 26.90 11.80
N LYS A 503 3.10 27.13 10.51
CA LYS A 503 2.11 26.79 9.46
C LYS A 503 1.86 25.29 9.33
N LEU A 504 2.85 24.44 9.64
CA LEU A 504 2.72 22.99 9.56
C LEU A 504 1.63 22.42 10.48
N SER A 505 1.29 23.11 11.57
CA SER A 505 0.18 22.72 12.45
C SER A 505 -1.21 22.69 11.77
N LYS A 506 -1.34 23.26 10.56
CA LYS A 506 -2.56 23.17 9.74
C LYS A 506 -2.76 21.79 9.09
N ASN A 507 -1.70 20.99 9.01
CA ASN A 507 -1.84 19.62 8.53
C ASN A 507 -2.60 18.78 9.55
N PRO A 508 -3.61 17.99 9.15
CA PRO A 508 -4.46 17.26 10.09
C PRO A 508 -3.71 16.19 10.89
N TYR A 509 -2.55 15.76 10.43
CA TYR A 509 -1.73 14.74 11.10
C TYR A 509 -0.59 15.30 11.92
N GLN A 510 -0.32 16.61 11.85
CA GLN A 510 0.67 17.29 12.67
C GLN A 510 0.11 17.49 14.08
N LYS A 511 0.23 16.48 14.92
CA LYS A 511 -0.35 16.45 16.28
C LYS A 511 0.44 17.27 17.30
N VAL A 512 1.69 17.55 16.98
CA VAL A 512 2.60 18.37 17.81
C VAL A 512 2.93 19.63 17.05
N GLN A 513 2.81 20.77 17.69
CA GLN A 513 3.30 22.00 17.08
C GLN A 513 4.82 21.90 16.94
N MET A 514 5.34 22.00 15.72
CA MET A 514 6.78 21.99 15.48
C MET A 514 7.43 23.21 16.19
N PRO A 515 8.42 22.97 17.08
CA PRO A 515 9.13 24.07 17.70
C PRO A 515 9.94 24.86 16.65
N PRO A 516 9.70 26.16 16.44
CA PRO A 516 10.38 26.94 15.42
C PRO A 516 11.91 26.86 15.51
N HIS A 517 12.44 26.98 16.72
CA HIS A 517 13.90 26.93 16.95
C HIS A 517 14.53 25.59 16.57
N ASN A 518 13.78 24.48 16.57
CA ASN A 518 14.27 23.20 16.13
C ASN A 518 14.50 23.18 14.62
N LEU A 519 13.53 23.70 13.86
CA LEU A 519 13.66 23.77 12.40
C LEU A 519 14.80 24.72 11.99
N GLU A 520 14.89 25.88 12.64
CA GLU A 520 15.98 26.85 12.42
C GLU A 520 17.35 26.22 12.70
N ALA A 521 17.52 25.60 13.87
CA ALA A 521 18.76 24.93 14.24
C ALA A 521 19.12 23.76 13.30
N THR A 522 18.12 23.03 12.83
CA THR A 522 18.32 21.93 11.87
C THR A 522 18.81 22.45 10.52
N VAL A 523 18.20 23.52 10.01
CA VAL A 523 18.63 24.12 8.73
C VAL A 523 20.02 24.77 8.86
N GLU A 524 20.28 25.49 9.95
CA GLU A 524 21.60 26.06 10.23
C GLU A 524 22.68 24.97 10.30
N ARG A 525 22.40 23.88 11.03
CA ARG A 525 23.31 22.72 11.12
C ARG A 525 23.56 22.12 9.75
N TYR A 526 22.52 21.93 8.94
CA TYR A 526 22.68 21.39 7.59
C TYR A 526 23.48 22.35 6.69
N ASN A 527 23.26 23.64 6.77
CA ASN A 527 24.02 24.61 6.02
C ASN A 527 25.51 24.59 6.39
N SER A 528 25.85 24.42 7.67
CA SER A 528 27.22 24.23 8.13
C SER A 528 27.85 22.94 7.58
N ILE A 529 27.07 21.86 7.47
CA ILE A 529 27.50 20.59 6.84
C ILE A 529 27.83 20.80 5.37
N VAL A 530 27.02 21.58 4.64
CA VAL A 530 27.28 21.92 3.23
C VAL A 530 28.61 22.70 3.09
N GLU A 531 28.84 23.68 3.97
CA GLU A 531 30.09 24.44 3.99
C GLU A 531 31.30 23.56 4.31
N PHE A 532 31.14 22.63 5.23
CA PHE A 532 32.19 21.68 5.61
C PHE A 532 32.45 20.63 4.50
N GLY A 533 31.47 20.40 3.62
CA GLY A 533 31.55 19.47 2.49
C GLY A 533 31.40 17.99 2.87
N HIS A 534 31.10 17.70 4.13
CA HIS A 534 30.92 16.34 4.63
C HIS A 534 29.81 16.28 5.68
N ASP A 535 28.83 15.38 5.47
CA ASP A 535 27.73 15.17 6.40
C ASP A 535 28.17 14.22 7.53
N VAL A 536 28.56 14.80 8.64
CA VAL A 536 29.00 14.06 9.83
C VAL A 536 27.81 13.50 10.65
N ASP A 537 26.58 13.91 10.34
CA ASP A 537 25.40 13.50 11.09
C ASP A 537 24.77 12.22 10.50
N PHE A 538 24.68 12.16 9.17
CA PHE A 538 24.00 11.05 8.47
C PHE A 538 24.75 10.51 7.26
N GLU A 539 26.02 10.89 7.09
CA GLU A 539 26.88 10.41 6.00
C GLU A 539 26.30 10.63 4.58
N ARG A 540 25.54 11.71 4.41
CA ARG A 540 25.03 12.08 3.10
C ARG A 540 26.17 12.45 2.16
N PRO A 541 26.28 11.78 1.00
CA PRO A 541 27.40 12.03 0.10
C PRO A 541 27.39 13.45 -0.47
N SER A 542 28.53 14.14 -0.32
CA SER A 542 28.80 15.44 -0.97
C SER A 542 27.63 16.42 -0.90
N PRO A 543 27.21 16.86 0.28
CA PRO A 543 26.12 17.84 0.41
C PRO A 543 26.44 19.10 -0.39
N LYS A 544 25.47 19.60 -1.19
CA LYS A 544 25.77 20.63 -2.20
C LYS A 544 25.09 21.97 -1.97
N TYR A 545 23.81 21.94 -1.58
CA TYR A 545 22.98 23.14 -1.63
C TYR A 545 22.55 23.51 -0.24
N ARG A 546 22.80 24.77 0.13
CA ARG A 546 22.29 25.37 1.38
C ARG A 546 20.80 25.65 1.24
N ILE A 547 20.11 25.76 2.35
CA ILE A 547 18.73 26.18 2.46
C ILE A 547 18.74 27.55 3.13
N GLU A 548 18.71 28.64 2.34
CA GLU A 548 18.93 30.00 2.85
C GLU A 548 18.13 31.09 2.14
N THR A 549 17.49 30.77 1.02
CA THR A 549 16.80 31.77 0.18
C THR A 549 15.29 31.66 0.39
N PRO A 550 14.64 32.64 1.05
CA PRO A 550 13.18 32.62 1.18
C PRO A 550 12.48 32.81 -0.19
N PRO A 551 11.22 32.37 -0.32
CA PRO A 551 10.47 31.65 0.72
C PRO A 551 10.97 30.22 0.94
N PHE A 552 10.80 29.75 2.19
CA PHE A 552 11.06 28.38 2.57
C PHE A 552 9.81 27.54 2.44
N TYR A 553 9.98 26.27 2.10
CA TYR A 553 8.88 25.36 1.83
C TYR A 553 9.01 24.06 2.62
N ALA A 554 7.88 23.47 2.91
CA ALA A 554 7.78 22.12 3.46
C ALA A 554 6.71 21.33 2.70
N ALA A 555 7.10 20.23 2.12
CA ALA A 555 6.21 19.29 1.43
C ALA A 555 6.07 18.02 2.26
N TRP A 556 4.85 17.51 2.38
CA TRP A 556 4.59 16.21 2.99
C TRP A 556 5.48 15.13 2.39
N ALA A 557 6.12 14.36 3.25
CA ALA A 557 7.09 13.35 2.85
C ALA A 557 6.98 12.09 3.70
N GLY A 558 5.77 11.74 4.09
CA GLY A 558 5.49 10.57 4.91
C GLY A 558 5.83 9.24 4.19
N PRO A 559 6.16 8.19 4.92
CA PRO A 559 6.33 6.87 4.36
C PRO A 559 5.00 6.32 3.82
N VAL A 560 5.09 5.38 2.90
CA VAL A 560 3.94 4.72 2.28
C VAL A 560 3.99 3.23 2.59
N VAL A 561 2.89 2.68 3.06
CA VAL A 561 2.68 1.23 3.05
C VAL A 561 2.22 0.85 1.66
N HIS A 562 2.98 0.02 1.02
CA HIS A 562 2.75 -0.34 -0.37
C HIS A 562 2.11 -1.72 -0.51
N ASP A 563 2.66 -2.68 0.20
CA ASP A 563 2.26 -4.08 0.11
C ASP A 563 1.88 -4.64 1.48
N SER A 564 0.88 -5.50 1.50
CA SER A 564 0.56 -6.37 2.62
C SER A 564 0.79 -7.82 2.17
N TYR A 565 1.58 -8.53 2.91
CA TYR A 565 1.85 -9.94 2.70
C TYR A 565 1.14 -10.79 3.75
#